data_ca963ee29149d8bbc1b42f81895b3a5d
#
_entry.id   ca963ee29149d8bbc1b42f81895b3a5d
#
_cell.length_a   1.000
_cell.length_b   1.000
_cell.length_c   1.000
_cell.angle_alpha   90.00
_cell.angle_beta   90.00
_cell.angle_gamma   90.00
#
_symmetry.space_group_name_H-M   'P 1'
#
loop_
_entity.id
_entity.type
_entity.pdbx_description
1 polymer ?
#
loop_
_entity_poly.entity_id
_entity_poly.type
_entity_poly.pdbx_seq_one_letter_code
_entity_poly.pdbx_strand_id
1 'polypeptide(L)'
;LQISTQDTCFLFRLNRIGMPDSLQEFLMSDTLKIGLSLKDDFNSLRKRQDMHPDRGNWIELQEYVGKFGIEDRSLQKIYANLFGEKISKNQRLSNWEADVLSEGQKLYAATDAWACVEIYNCLSELESTGNYEIIQNEPIESTVTIDGL
;
A
#
# COMPACT_ATOMS: atom_id res chain seq x y z
N LEU A 1 -10.95 -6.74 1.49
CA LEU A 1 -10.60 -5.35 1.77
C LEU A 1 -10.08 -5.20 3.18
N GLN A 2 -8.93 -4.57 3.33
CA GLN A 2 -8.32 -4.29 4.62
C GLN A 2 -8.22 -2.78 4.81
N ILE A 3 -8.58 -2.32 6.00
CA ILE A 3 -8.44 -0.92 6.39
C ILE A 3 -7.74 -0.90 7.75
N SER A 4 -6.63 -0.19 7.84
CA SER A 4 -5.85 -0.12 9.08
C SER A 4 -5.62 1.31 9.52
N THR A 5 -5.71 1.52 10.82
CA THR A 5 -5.08 2.65 11.50
C THR A 5 -3.71 2.19 12.00
N GLN A 6 -3.06 3.00 12.81
CA GLN A 6 -1.76 2.66 13.39
C GLN A 6 -1.78 1.44 14.31
N ASP A 7 -2.92 1.19 14.95
CA ASP A 7 -3.06 0.17 16.00
C ASP A 7 -4.22 -0.80 15.79
N THR A 8 -5.07 -0.60 14.81
CA THR A 8 -6.23 -1.47 14.59
C THR A 8 -6.45 -1.71 13.11
N CYS A 9 -6.66 -2.97 12.73
CA CYS A 9 -6.99 -3.33 11.36
C CYS A 9 -8.37 -3.99 11.28
N PHE A 10 -9.13 -3.57 10.27
CA PHE A 10 -10.44 -4.10 9.95
C PHE A 10 -10.35 -4.91 8.67
N LEU A 11 -10.79 -6.17 8.71
CA LEU A 11 -10.87 -7.03 7.54
C LEU A 11 -12.32 -7.18 7.10
N PHE A 12 -12.59 -6.81 5.86
CA PHE A 12 -13.92 -6.91 5.27
C PHE A 12 -13.91 -7.98 4.17
N ARG A 13 -14.63 -9.06 4.41
CA ARG A 13 -14.78 -10.12 3.42
C ARG A 13 -15.96 -9.78 2.51
N LEU A 14 -15.71 -8.95 1.50
CA LEU A 14 -16.75 -8.40 0.63
C LEU A 14 -17.55 -9.47 -0.11
N ASN A 15 -16.94 -10.61 -0.41
CA ASN A 15 -17.63 -11.75 -1.00
C ASN A 15 -18.66 -12.39 -0.06
N ARG A 16 -18.63 -12.07 1.23
CA ARG A 16 -19.53 -12.58 2.26
C ARG A 16 -20.57 -11.56 2.71
N ILE A 17 -20.16 -10.30 2.83
CA ILE A 17 -21.01 -9.24 3.38
C ILE A 17 -21.51 -8.26 2.32
N GLY A 18 -21.03 -8.36 1.08
CA GLY A 18 -21.32 -7.36 0.05
C GLY A 18 -20.58 -6.05 0.32
N MET A 19 -21.16 -4.95 -0.14
CA MET A 19 -20.57 -3.62 0.04
C MET A 19 -21.56 -2.73 0.82
N PRO A 20 -21.44 -2.70 2.16
CA PRO A 20 -22.31 -1.86 3.00
C PRO A 20 -22.22 -0.38 2.63
N ASP A 21 -23.32 0.34 2.73
CA ASP A 21 -23.36 1.76 2.40
C ASP A 21 -22.37 2.59 3.21
N SER A 22 -22.24 2.28 4.49
CA SER A 22 -21.28 2.96 5.38
C SER A 22 -19.83 2.80 4.90
N LEU A 23 -19.49 1.65 4.36
CA LEU A 23 -18.16 1.41 3.81
C LEU A 23 -17.94 2.19 2.52
N GLN A 24 -18.94 2.23 1.64
CA GLN A 24 -18.89 3.06 0.42
C GLN A 24 -18.70 4.53 0.76
N GLU A 25 -19.46 5.04 1.72
CA GLU A 25 -19.36 6.43 2.19
C GLU A 25 -17.97 6.74 2.71
N PHE A 26 -17.40 5.81 3.50
CA PHE A 26 -16.04 5.97 4.01
C PHE A 26 -15.01 6.03 2.90
N LEU A 27 -15.09 5.13 1.92
CA LEU A 27 -14.13 5.08 0.80
C LEU A 27 -14.17 6.34 -0.06
N MET A 28 -15.32 6.99 -0.16
CA MET A 28 -15.52 8.23 -0.92
C MET A 28 -15.40 9.49 -0.05
N SER A 29 -15.14 9.35 1.25
CA SER A 29 -15.08 10.48 2.18
C SER A 29 -13.79 11.28 2.06
N ASP A 30 -13.77 12.43 2.73
CA ASP A 30 -12.60 13.31 2.80
C ASP A 30 -11.51 12.80 3.76
N THR A 31 -11.81 11.77 4.53
CA THR A 31 -10.80 11.13 5.39
C THR A 31 -9.62 10.68 4.54
N LEU A 32 -8.43 11.09 4.92
CA LEU A 32 -7.22 10.70 4.20
C LEU A 32 -7.02 9.19 4.26
N LYS A 33 -6.92 8.58 3.09
CA LYS A 33 -6.68 7.15 2.93
C LYS A 33 -5.42 6.93 2.12
N ILE A 34 -4.69 5.90 2.45
CA ILE A 34 -3.40 5.60 1.86
C ILE A 34 -3.45 4.19 1.33
N GLY A 35 -2.97 3.99 0.14
CA GLY A 35 -2.91 2.66 -0.45
C GLY A 35 -1.80 2.53 -1.46
N LEU A 36 -1.61 1.32 -1.94
CA LEU A 36 -0.60 0.99 -2.92
C LEU A 36 -1.26 0.23 -4.06
N SER A 37 -1.00 0.63 -5.29
CA SER A 37 -1.67 0.12 -6.49
C SER A 37 -3.19 0.35 -6.46
N LEU A 38 -3.60 1.52 -6.06
CA LEU A 38 -5.01 1.87 -5.86
C LEU A 38 -5.87 1.74 -7.12
N LYS A 39 -5.29 1.93 -8.28
CA LYS A 39 -6.03 1.79 -9.55
C LYS A 39 -6.64 0.40 -9.68
N ASP A 40 -5.88 -0.64 -9.34
CA ASP A 40 -6.35 -2.01 -9.39
C ASP A 40 -7.44 -2.26 -8.35
N ASP A 41 -7.26 -1.71 -7.15
CA ASP A 41 -8.24 -1.82 -6.07
C ASP A 41 -9.55 -1.13 -6.45
N PHE A 42 -9.48 0.07 -7.01
CA PHE A 42 -10.68 0.80 -7.46
C PHE A 42 -11.41 0.06 -8.56
N ASN A 43 -10.68 -0.52 -9.51
CA ASN A 43 -11.29 -1.33 -10.56
C ASN A 43 -12.00 -2.56 -10.00
N SER A 44 -11.40 -3.22 -9.02
CA SER A 44 -12.01 -4.37 -8.34
C SER A 44 -13.28 -3.98 -7.59
N LEU A 45 -13.28 -2.84 -6.91
CA LEU A 45 -14.44 -2.34 -6.19
C LEU A 45 -15.59 -1.97 -7.14
N ARG A 46 -15.27 -1.33 -8.28
CA ARG A 46 -16.28 -0.98 -9.29
C ARG A 46 -16.97 -2.19 -9.91
N LYS A 47 -16.28 -3.32 -9.98
CA LYS A 47 -16.89 -4.57 -10.46
C LYS A 47 -17.92 -5.14 -9.50
N ARG A 48 -17.82 -4.80 -8.22
CA ARG A 48 -18.74 -5.29 -7.18
C ARG A 48 -19.93 -4.40 -7.00
N GLN A 49 -19.75 -3.10 -7.16
CA GLN A 49 -20.75 -2.10 -6.84
C GLN A 49 -20.53 -0.85 -7.70
N ASP A 50 -21.59 -0.24 -8.15
CA ASP A 50 -21.50 1.05 -8.85
C ASP A 50 -21.13 2.14 -7.84
N MET A 51 -19.84 2.46 -7.78
CA MET A 51 -19.29 3.44 -6.87
C MET A 51 -18.06 4.10 -7.49
N HIS A 52 -17.67 5.24 -6.95
CA HIS A 52 -16.52 6.01 -7.42
C HIS A 52 -15.53 6.29 -6.26
N PRO A 53 -14.79 5.27 -5.80
CA PRO A 53 -13.87 5.44 -4.68
C PRO A 53 -12.75 6.44 -4.98
N ASP A 54 -12.41 6.61 -6.25
CA ASP A 54 -11.42 7.59 -6.71
C ASP A 54 -11.78 9.04 -6.39
N ARG A 55 -13.04 9.32 -6.07
CA ARG A 55 -13.49 10.65 -5.63
C ARG A 55 -13.16 10.96 -4.17
N GLY A 56 -12.72 9.97 -3.41
CA GLY A 56 -12.28 10.15 -2.04
C GLY A 56 -10.90 10.80 -1.96
N ASN A 57 -10.43 11.00 -0.74
CA ASN A 57 -9.11 11.59 -0.48
C ASN A 57 -8.07 10.49 -0.31
N TRP A 58 -7.28 10.26 -1.34
CA TRP A 58 -6.33 9.15 -1.40
C TRP A 58 -4.90 9.60 -1.68
N ILE A 59 -3.94 8.88 -1.09
CA ILE A 59 -2.54 8.95 -1.46
C ILE A 59 -2.12 7.59 -2.00
N GLU A 60 -1.59 7.58 -3.23
CA GLU A 60 -0.97 6.40 -3.84
C GLU A 60 0.48 6.34 -3.40
N LEU A 61 0.82 5.32 -2.60
CA LEU A 61 2.17 5.20 -2.05
C LEU A 61 3.25 5.04 -3.12
N GLN A 62 2.96 4.35 -4.21
CA GLN A 62 3.96 4.19 -5.28
C GLN A 62 4.41 5.54 -5.85
N GLU A 63 3.51 6.51 -5.89
CA GLU A 63 3.85 7.87 -6.30
C GLU A 63 4.49 8.67 -5.16
N TYR A 64 3.94 8.52 -3.96
CA TYR A 64 4.42 9.26 -2.80
C TYR A 64 5.86 8.93 -2.44
N VAL A 65 6.23 7.64 -2.44
CA VAL A 65 7.61 7.22 -2.14
C VAL A 65 8.60 7.72 -3.22
N GLY A 66 8.13 7.91 -4.44
CA GLY A 66 8.94 8.46 -5.52
C GLY A 66 9.50 9.85 -5.23
N LYS A 67 8.78 10.66 -4.44
CA LYS A 67 9.26 11.99 -4.03
C LYS A 67 10.51 11.91 -3.17
N PHE A 68 10.76 10.78 -2.54
CA PHE A 68 11.91 10.53 -1.68
C PHE A 68 13.01 9.73 -2.39
N GLY A 69 12.89 9.54 -3.69
CA GLY A 69 13.87 8.79 -4.49
C GLY A 69 13.73 7.28 -4.41
N ILE A 70 12.65 6.76 -3.83
CA ILE A 70 12.40 5.32 -3.74
C ILE A 70 11.73 4.87 -5.02
N GLU A 71 12.40 4.02 -5.78
CA GLU A 71 11.90 3.51 -7.06
C GLU A 71 11.16 2.19 -6.92
N ASP A 72 11.29 1.51 -5.80
CA ASP A 72 10.58 0.27 -5.53
C ASP A 72 9.07 0.47 -5.59
N ARG A 73 8.37 -0.50 -6.18
CA ARG A 73 6.91 -0.42 -6.34
C ARG A 73 6.17 -1.48 -5.53
N SER A 74 6.85 -2.47 -4.98
CA SER A 74 6.21 -3.46 -4.12
C SER A 74 6.23 -3.01 -2.67
N LEU A 75 5.14 -3.29 -1.95
CA LEU A 75 5.02 -2.95 -0.53
C LEU A 75 6.17 -3.52 0.29
N GLN A 76 6.52 -4.78 0.05
CA GLN A 76 7.56 -5.48 0.79
C GLN A 76 8.94 -4.85 0.58
N LYS A 77 9.26 -4.45 -0.64
CA LYS A 77 10.54 -3.80 -0.95
C LYS A 77 10.62 -2.39 -0.38
N ILE A 78 9.54 -1.63 -0.47
CA ILE A 78 9.47 -0.28 0.11
C ILE A 78 9.63 -0.37 1.63
N TYR A 79 8.93 -1.29 2.27
CA TYR A 79 9.02 -1.49 3.71
C TYR A 79 10.43 -1.92 4.14
N ALA A 80 11.02 -2.88 3.44
CA ALA A 80 12.38 -3.34 3.72
C ALA A 80 13.41 -2.22 3.54
N ASN A 81 13.23 -1.37 2.53
CA ASN A 81 14.11 -0.23 2.28
C ASN A 81 14.08 0.76 3.45
N LEU A 82 12.90 1.07 3.97
CA LEU A 82 12.75 2.06 5.04
C LEU A 82 13.07 1.53 6.43
N PHE A 83 12.70 0.30 6.72
CA PHE A 83 12.75 -0.24 8.08
C PHE A 83 13.75 -1.38 8.27
N GLY A 84 14.33 -1.89 7.20
CA GLY A 84 15.29 -3.00 7.28
C GLY A 84 14.67 -4.35 7.64
N GLU A 85 13.35 -4.48 7.57
CA GLU A 85 12.62 -5.68 7.94
C GLU A 85 11.85 -6.23 6.76
N LYS A 86 11.66 -7.55 6.74
CA LYS A 86 10.92 -8.23 5.67
C LYS A 86 9.52 -8.58 6.11
N ILE A 87 8.54 -8.29 5.25
CA ILE A 87 7.17 -8.77 5.42
C ILE A 87 7.05 -10.15 4.79
N SER A 88 6.55 -11.13 5.55
CA SER A 88 6.36 -12.49 5.05
C SER A 88 5.30 -12.55 3.96
N LYS A 89 5.54 -13.34 2.92
CA LYS A 89 4.58 -13.63 1.86
C LYS A 89 4.00 -15.03 1.95
N ASN A 90 4.23 -15.74 3.04
CA ASN A 90 3.87 -17.16 3.16
C ASN A 90 2.37 -17.43 2.96
N GLN A 91 1.50 -16.50 3.32
CA GLN A 91 0.06 -16.66 3.19
C GLN A 91 -0.52 -16.13 1.88
N ARG A 92 0.29 -15.58 0.99
CA ARG A 92 -0.18 -14.95 -0.24
C ARG A 92 -1.02 -15.87 -1.12
N LEU A 93 -0.60 -17.13 -1.26
CA LEU A 93 -1.25 -18.11 -2.11
C LEU A 93 -2.09 -19.10 -1.30
N SER A 94 -2.40 -18.83 -0.06
CA SER A 94 -3.26 -19.68 0.76
C SER A 94 -4.73 -19.54 0.31
N ASN A 95 -5.61 -20.39 0.86
CA ASN A 95 -7.01 -20.39 0.47
C ASN A 95 -7.79 -19.24 1.14
N TRP A 96 -7.91 -18.12 0.45
CA TRP A 96 -8.64 -16.95 0.91
C TRP A 96 -10.16 -17.10 0.81
N GLU A 97 -10.64 -18.18 0.15
CA GLU A 97 -12.06 -18.50 0.05
C GLU A 97 -12.56 -19.39 1.20
N ALA A 98 -11.67 -19.81 2.10
CA ALA A 98 -12.03 -20.64 3.24
C ALA A 98 -13.14 -19.99 4.09
N ASP A 99 -13.99 -20.81 4.70
CA ASP A 99 -15.08 -20.32 5.55
C ASP A 99 -14.55 -19.48 6.72
N VAL A 100 -13.46 -19.93 7.32
CA VAL A 100 -12.78 -19.22 8.40
C VAL A 100 -11.32 -18.99 7.99
N LEU A 101 -10.89 -17.74 8.01
CA LEU A 101 -9.49 -17.41 7.77
C LEU A 101 -8.65 -17.79 9.00
N SER A 102 -7.47 -18.33 8.76
CA SER A 102 -6.52 -18.62 9.83
C SER A 102 -5.96 -17.34 10.46
N GLU A 103 -5.42 -17.45 11.65
CA GLU A 103 -4.75 -16.31 12.31
C GLU A 103 -3.57 -15.80 11.46
N GLY A 104 -2.84 -16.70 10.79
CA GLY A 104 -1.76 -16.31 9.87
C GLY A 104 -2.26 -15.53 8.68
N GLN A 105 -3.40 -15.90 8.10
CA GLN A 105 -4.03 -15.17 7.00
C GLN A 105 -4.48 -13.78 7.45
N LYS A 106 -5.14 -13.69 8.61
CA LYS A 106 -5.58 -12.41 9.16
C LYS A 106 -4.39 -11.48 9.43
N LEU A 107 -3.34 -12.02 10.02
CA LEU A 107 -2.13 -11.25 10.29
C LEU A 107 -1.47 -10.77 9.00
N TYR A 108 -1.39 -11.62 7.99
CA TYR A 108 -0.82 -11.24 6.69
C TYR A 108 -1.61 -10.08 6.07
N ALA A 109 -2.94 -10.19 6.01
CA ALA A 109 -3.79 -9.15 5.44
C ALA A 109 -3.72 -7.84 6.24
N ALA A 110 -3.72 -7.94 7.58
CA ALA A 110 -3.60 -6.79 8.46
C ALA A 110 -2.24 -6.10 8.30
N THR A 111 -1.17 -6.87 8.18
CA THR A 111 0.19 -6.34 8.03
C THR A 111 0.32 -5.51 6.76
N ASP A 112 -0.26 -5.95 5.66
CA ASP A 112 -0.20 -5.20 4.39
C ASP A 112 -0.83 -3.81 4.52
N ALA A 113 -2.00 -3.71 5.12
CA ALA A 113 -2.67 -2.43 5.32
C ALA A 113 -1.93 -1.56 6.36
N TRP A 114 -1.49 -2.16 7.46
CA TRP A 114 -0.72 -1.49 8.50
C TRP A 114 0.61 -0.94 7.96
N ALA A 115 1.31 -1.71 7.14
CA ALA A 115 2.58 -1.28 6.56
C ALA A 115 2.44 -0.02 5.71
N CYS A 116 1.32 0.14 5.00
CA CYS A 116 1.04 1.36 4.25
C CYS A 116 1.00 2.59 5.17
N VAL A 117 0.35 2.46 6.34
CA VAL A 117 0.28 3.54 7.34
C VAL A 117 1.67 3.87 7.88
N GLU A 118 2.45 2.84 8.22
CA GLU A 118 3.80 3.02 8.76
C GLU A 118 4.72 3.71 7.76
N ILE A 119 4.67 3.32 6.50
CA ILE A 119 5.45 3.95 5.42
C ILE A 119 5.07 5.43 5.30
N TYR A 120 3.79 5.72 5.23
CA TYR A 120 3.32 7.10 5.11
C TYR A 120 3.74 7.94 6.31
N ASN A 121 3.57 7.45 7.52
CA ASN A 121 3.93 8.18 8.74
C ASN A 121 5.44 8.45 8.79
N CYS A 122 6.25 7.48 8.43
CA CYS A 122 7.70 7.63 8.37
C CYS A 122 8.12 8.72 7.39
N LEU A 123 7.61 8.65 6.16
CA LEU A 123 7.99 9.60 5.11
C LEU A 123 7.40 10.98 5.34
N SER A 124 6.19 11.06 5.87
CA SER A 124 5.54 12.31 6.22
C SER A 124 6.31 13.07 7.31
N GLU A 125 6.82 12.34 8.29
CA GLU A 125 7.68 12.93 9.33
C GLU A 125 9.00 13.43 8.73
N LEU A 126 9.64 12.65 7.87
CA LEU A 126 10.86 13.07 7.17
C LEU A 126 10.62 14.31 6.31
N GLU A 127 9.50 14.36 5.62
CA GLU A 127 9.13 15.51 4.80
C GLU A 127 8.99 16.78 5.66
N SER A 128 8.36 16.67 6.82
CA SER A 128 8.16 17.82 7.71
C SER A 128 9.44 18.31 8.37
N THR A 129 10.38 17.41 8.66
CA THR A 129 11.66 17.77 9.30
C THR A 129 12.75 18.10 8.29
N GLY A 130 12.60 17.69 7.03
CA GLY A 130 13.63 17.81 6.01
C GLY A 130 14.87 16.94 6.26
N ASN A 131 14.76 15.98 7.16
CA ASN A 131 15.91 15.19 7.61
C ASN A 131 16.11 13.94 6.73
N TYR A 132 16.27 14.13 5.44
CA TYR A 132 16.55 13.06 4.49
C TYR A 132 17.35 13.59 3.29
N GLU A 133 18.08 12.70 2.64
CA GLU A 133 18.78 12.99 1.41
C GLU A 133 18.23 12.11 0.30
N ILE A 134 17.92 12.73 -0.83
CA ILE A 134 17.60 11.98 -2.04
C ILE A 134 18.92 11.66 -2.73
N ILE A 135 19.32 10.41 -2.68
CA ILE A 135 20.43 9.93 -3.45
C ILE A 135 19.93 9.79 -4.89
N GLN A 136 20.17 10.79 -5.67
CA GLN A 136 19.98 10.64 -7.11
C GLN A 136 21.05 9.70 -7.60
N ASN A 137 20.63 8.52 -7.99
CA ASN A 137 21.46 7.71 -8.83
C ASN A 137 21.61 8.46 -10.13
N GLU A 138 22.73 9.13 -10.26
CA GLU A 138 23.10 9.64 -11.57
C GLU A 138 23.03 8.46 -12.53
N PRO A 139 22.49 8.68 -13.71
CA PRO A 139 22.53 7.64 -14.71
C PRO A 139 23.98 7.18 -14.81
N ILE A 140 24.17 5.90 -14.70
CA ILE A 140 25.49 5.34 -14.74
C ILE A 140 26.02 5.57 -16.13
N GLU A 141 26.47 6.77 -16.34
CA GLU A 141 27.07 7.10 -17.59
C GLU A 141 28.17 6.20 -17.90
N SER A 142 28.73 5.74 -16.85
CA SER A 142 29.80 4.82 -17.02
C SER A 142 29.40 3.59 -17.73
N THR A 143 28.14 3.37 -17.78
CA THR A 143 27.82 2.20 -18.51
C THR A 143 27.95 2.42 -19.93
N VAL A 144 28.16 3.54 -20.08
CA VAL A 144 28.19 3.78 -21.33
C VAL A 144 29.33 3.39 -21.92
N THR A 145 29.80 3.38 -21.54
CA THR A 145 30.60 3.14 -22.18
C THR A 145 30.99 2.00 -22.27
N ILE A 146 30.69 1.71 -22.35
CA ILE A 146 31.06 0.80 -22.63
C ILE A 146 31.28 0.55 -23.85
N ASP A 147 31.45 1.16 -24.18
CA ASP A 147 31.72 0.92 -24.95
C ASP A 147 32.46 0.64 -25.53
N GLY A 148 32.27 0.69 -25.48
CA GLY A 148 32.86 0.38 -25.85
C GLY A 148 33.12 -0.10 -26.15
N LEU A 149 32.93 0.02 -26.12
CA LEU A 149 33.15 -0.25 -26.26
C LEU A 149 33.37 -0.67 -26.53
#